data_d7852fc1508969f4b89c7a59dbd390fb
#
_entry.id   d7852fc1508969f4b89c7a59dbd390fb
#
_cell.length_a   1.000
_cell.length_b   1.000
_cell.length_c   1.000
_cell.angle_alpha   90.00
_cell.angle_beta   90.00
_cell.angle_gamma   90.00
#
_symmetry.space_group_name_H-M   'P 1'
#
loop_
_entity.id
_entity.type
_entity.pdbx_description
1 polymer ?
#
loop_
_entity_poly.entity_id
_entity_poly.type
_entity_poly.pdbx_seq_one_letter_code
_entity_poly.pdbx_strand_id
1 'polypeptide(L)'
;MKYGTLTAARLHEEDLQQTKTRYRRAMVTLTYRNVDDWCADDISYFMRLVRQWCKRRQIAVRYVWVAELQKRGAVHYHVVFWLPIGITLPKPDKQGWWPHGMTRIEWVKRPVAYLAKYLSKDDHGMFPKGCRIMGCGGLNESSRNERCWYLMPTWVKEIATIDDKPRRAKGGGIVLKSTGEIVPSPWTVKLTPMGIYIVKA
;
A
#
# COMPACT_ATOMS: atom_id res chain seq x y z
N MET A 1 9.83 1.38 -3.38
CA MET A 1 8.57 1.81 -2.80
C MET A 1 7.55 2.22 -3.86
N LYS A 2 7.85 3.14 -4.75
CA LYS A 2 6.99 3.56 -5.89
C LYS A 2 6.42 2.35 -6.65
N TYR A 3 7.27 1.41 -7.03
CA TYR A 3 6.87 0.22 -7.78
C TYR A 3 5.76 -0.61 -7.09
N GLY A 4 5.85 -0.87 -5.79
CA GLY A 4 4.87 -1.72 -5.09
C GLY A 4 3.47 -1.11 -5.01
N THR A 5 3.36 0.22 -4.97
CA THR A 5 2.09 0.95 -4.97
C THR A 5 1.47 0.96 -6.37
N LEU A 6 2.27 1.30 -7.38
CA LEU A 6 1.81 1.36 -8.76
C LEU A 6 1.44 -0.03 -9.28
N THR A 7 2.23 -1.07 -8.95
CA THR A 7 1.90 -2.46 -9.24
C THR A 7 0.56 -2.86 -8.62
N ALA A 8 0.31 -2.55 -7.33
CA ALA A 8 -0.96 -2.87 -6.70
C ALA A 8 -2.14 -2.17 -7.37
N ALA A 9 -1.98 -0.90 -7.76
CA ALA A 9 -3.03 -0.17 -8.45
C ALA A 9 -3.31 -0.73 -9.85
N ARG A 10 -2.25 -1.09 -10.62
CA ARG A 10 -2.37 -1.76 -11.91
C ARG A 10 -3.12 -3.07 -11.79
N LEU A 11 -2.72 -3.93 -10.86
CA LEU A 11 -3.35 -5.23 -10.63
C LEU A 11 -4.84 -5.11 -10.26
N HIS A 12 -5.23 -4.09 -9.49
CA HIS A 12 -6.65 -3.82 -9.25
C HIS A 12 -7.39 -3.47 -10.54
N GLU A 13 -6.80 -2.65 -11.43
CA GLU A 13 -7.42 -2.31 -12.71
C GLU A 13 -7.57 -3.55 -13.61
N GLU A 14 -6.54 -4.39 -13.69
CA GLU A 14 -6.54 -5.62 -14.49
C GLU A 14 -7.56 -6.64 -13.97
N ASP A 15 -7.58 -6.90 -12.64
CA ASP A 15 -8.57 -7.77 -12.02
C ASP A 15 -10.01 -7.33 -12.34
N LEU A 16 -10.25 -6.01 -12.35
CA LEU A 16 -11.59 -5.47 -12.56
C LEU A 16 -12.03 -5.50 -14.03
N GLN A 17 -11.10 -5.52 -14.98
CA GLN A 17 -11.42 -5.72 -16.41
C GLN A 17 -12.02 -7.09 -16.67
N GLN A 18 -11.70 -8.09 -15.84
CA GLN A 18 -12.20 -9.45 -15.96
C GLN A 18 -13.56 -9.65 -15.27
N THR A 19 -14.09 -8.63 -14.58
CA THR A 19 -15.36 -8.73 -13.86
C THR A 19 -16.52 -8.14 -14.67
N LYS A 20 -17.73 -8.73 -14.53
CA LYS A 20 -18.95 -8.15 -15.11
C LYS A 20 -19.41 -6.88 -14.38
N THR A 21 -19.00 -6.70 -13.12
CA THR A 21 -19.37 -5.54 -12.31
C THR A 21 -18.55 -4.31 -12.72
N ARG A 22 -19.22 -3.20 -12.97
CA ARG A 22 -18.57 -1.93 -13.29
C ARG A 22 -18.16 -1.20 -12.00
N TYR A 23 -16.96 -0.62 -12.00
CA TYR A 23 -16.38 0.06 -10.84
C TYR A 23 -16.03 1.52 -11.12
N ARG A 24 -16.12 2.34 -10.09
CA ARG A 24 -15.58 3.70 -10.04
C ARG A 24 -14.41 3.77 -9.06
N ARG A 25 -13.54 4.75 -9.24
CA ARG A 25 -12.36 4.98 -8.41
C ARG A 25 -12.60 6.23 -7.59
N ALA A 26 -12.76 6.04 -6.27
CA ALA A 26 -12.87 7.14 -5.32
C ALA A 26 -11.50 7.41 -4.70
N MET A 27 -10.98 8.61 -4.90
CA MET A 27 -9.82 9.11 -4.17
C MET A 27 -10.29 9.80 -2.90
N VAL A 28 -9.81 9.32 -1.77
CA VAL A 28 -10.05 9.93 -0.46
C VAL A 28 -8.76 10.55 0.03
N THR A 29 -8.77 11.85 0.28
CA THR A 29 -7.68 12.56 0.95
C THR A 29 -8.04 12.73 2.42
N LEU A 30 -7.13 12.30 3.31
CA LEU A 30 -7.24 12.43 4.76
C LEU A 30 -6.19 13.42 5.23
N THR A 31 -6.63 14.47 5.91
CA THR A 31 -5.79 15.59 6.33
C THR A 31 -5.81 15.71 7.84
N TYR A 32 -4.65 15.88 8.46
CA TYR A 32 -4.57 16.29 9.88
C TYR A 32 -4.73 17.80 10.02
N ARG A 33 -5.40 18.23 11.08
CA ARG A 33 -5.56 19.65 11.41
C ARG A 33 -4.23 20.25 11.79
N ASN A 34 -3.51 19.61 12.72
CA ASN A 34 -2.19 20.03 13.17
C ASN A 34 -1.13 19.02 12.74
N VAL A 35 0.14 19.45 12.74
CA VAL A 35 1.29 18.60 12.37
C VAL A 35 1.48 17.46 13.39
N ASP A 36 1.31 17.79 14.67
CA ASP A 36 1.57 16.89 15.80
C ASP A 36 0.41 15.94 16.11
N ASP A 37 -0.74 16.08 15.44
CA ASP A 37 -1.91 15.20 15.64
C ASP A 37 -1.71 13.78 15.07
N TRP A 38 -0.63 13.54 14.35
CA TRP A 38 -0.40 12.26 13.66
C TRP A 38 -0.10 11.11 14.64
N CYS A 39 -0.75 9.98 14.42
CA CYS A 39 -0.45 8.72 15.10
C CYS A 39 -0.29 7.56 14.07
N ALA A 40 0.63 6.62 14.37
CA ALA A 40 0.95 5.51 13.48
C ALA A 40 -0.25 4.60 13.17
N ASP A 41 -1.22 4.51 14.09
CA ASP A 41 -2.38 3.64 13.98
C ASP A 41 -3.58 4.26 13.26
N ASP A 42 -3.60 5.58 13.04
CA ASP A 42 -4.76 6.28 12.51
C ASP A 42 -5.21 5.75 11.15
N ILE A 43 -4.27 5.56 10.22
CA ILE A 43 -4.60 5.01 8.89
C ILE A 43 -5.12 3.57 9.00
N SER A 44 -4.61 2.78 9.94
CA SER A 44 -5.07 1.41 10.18
C SER A 44 -6.48 1.38 10.75
N TYR A 45 -6.76 2.29 11.67
CA TYR A 45 -8.08 2.46 12.26
C TYR A 45 -9.10 2.87 11.20
N PHE A 46 -8.81 3.91 10.41
CA PHE A 46 -9.64 4.32 9.29
C PHE A 46 -9.94 3.16 8.34
N MET A 47 -8.91 2.43 7.91
CA MET A 47 -9.06 1.29 7.01
C MET A 47 -9.89 0.15 7.63
N ARG A 48 -9.84 -0.03 8.95
CA ARG A 48 -10.68 -0.99 9.66
C ARG A 48 -12.16 -0.60 9.56
N LEU A 49 -12.49 0.66 9.77
CA LEU A 49 -13.87 1.17 9.68
C LEU A 49 -14.43 1.05 8.26
N VAL A 50 -13.62 1.38 7.24
CA VAL A 50 -14.02 1.21 5.84
C VAL A 50 -14.27 -0.27 5.50
N ARG A 51 -13.39 -1.20 5.97
CA ARG A 51 -13.62 -2.64 5.77
C ARG A 51 -14.92 -3.12 6.42
N GLN A 52 -15.22 -2.66 7.63
CA GLN A 52 -16.48 -2.98 8.32
C GLN A 52 -17.68 -2.44 7.54
N TRP A 53 -17.58 -1.22 7.02
CA TRP A 53 -18.62 -0.62 6.20
C TRP A 53 -18.85 -1.40 4.90
N CYS A 54 -17.79 -1.80 4.20
CA CYS A 54 -17.84 -2.65 3.01
C CYS A 54 -18.45 -4.02 3.33
N LYS A 55 -18.01 -4.67 4.44
CA LYS A 55 -18.51 -5.98 4.87
C LYS A 55 -20.04 -5.95 5.09
N ARG A 56 -20.56 -4.92 5.79
CA ARG A 56 -22.01 -4.75 6.02
C ARG A 56 -22.82 -4.59 4.73
N ARG A 57 -22.17 -4.22 3.62
CA ARG A 57 -22.79 -4.04 2.28
C ARG A 57 -22.42 -5.14 1.30
N GLN A 58 -21.75 -6.18 1.76
CA GLN A 58 -21.27 -7.30 0.93
C GLN A 58 -20.40 -6.82 -0.26
N ILE A 59 -19.62 -5.75 -0.05
CA ILE A 59 -18.71 -5.19 -1.03
C ILE A 59 -17.30 -5.68 -0.75
N ALA A 60 -16.63 -6.25 -1.76
CA ALA A 60 -15.20 -6.55 -1.68
C ALA A 60 -14.41 -5.25 -1.58
N VAL A 61 -13.69 -5.06 -0.47
CA VAL A 61 -12.86 -3.87 -0.28
C VAL A 61 -11.60 -3.98 -1.14
N ARG A 62 -11.37 -2.98 -2.01
CA ARG A 62 -10.18 -2.85 -2.86
C ARG A 62 -9.61 -1.46 -2.69
N TYR A 63 -8.35 -1.37 -2.30
CA TYR A 63 -7.72 -0.08 -2.04
C TYR A 63 -6.20 -0.10 -2.21
N VAL A 64 -5.68 1.08 -2.51
CA VAL A 64 -4.26 1.41 -2.40
C VAL A 64 -4.16 2.80 -1.77
N TRP A 65 -3.24 2.98 -0.84
CA TRP A 65 -2.99 4.29 -0.26
C TRP A 65 -1.50 4.63 -0.20
N VAL A 66 -1.23 5.93 -0.21
CA VAL A 66 0.10 6.52 -0.03
C VAL A 66 0.03 7.63 1.02
N ALA A 67 1.09 7.77 1.79
CA ALA A 67 1.33 8.95 2.61
C ALA A 67 2.11 10.00 1.81
N GLU A 68 1.79 11.26 2.02
CA GLU A 68 2.48 12.44 1.50
C GLU A 68 2.82 13.35 2.67
N LEU A 69 4.02 13.91 2.69
CA LEU A 69 4.38 14.96 3.63
C LEU A 69 4.10 16.31 2.99
N GLN A 70 3.25 17.11 3.63
CA GLN A 70 2.97 18.47 3.17
C GLN A 70 4.13 19.41 3.44
N LYS A 71 4.21 20.55 2.73
CA LYS A 71 5.20 21.61 2.98
C LYS A 71 5.25 22.08 4.45
N ARG A 72 4.11 22.05 5.15
CA ARG A 72 4.02 22.40 6.57
C ARG A 72 4.44 21.28 7.52
N GLY A 73 4.87 20.11 7.03
CA GLY A 73 5.31 18.97 7.82
C GLY A 73 4.18 17.98 8.20
N ALA A 74 2.92 18.28 7.93
CA ALA A 74 1.82 17.37 8.26
C ALA A 74 1.73 16.19 7.29
N VAL A 75 1.46 15.00 7.82
CA VAL A 75 1.19 13.81 7.00
C VAL A 75 -0.19 13.93 6.36
N HIS A 76 -0.28 13.58 5.09
CA HIS A 76 -1.51 13.36 4.36
C HIS A 76 -1.59 11.92 3.88
N TYR A 77 -2.79 11.36 3.85
CA TYR A 77 -3.03 10.08 3.20
C TYR A 77 -3.91 10.25 1.98
N HIS A 78 -3.50 9.66 0.87
CA HIS A 78 -4.29 9.58 -0.36
C HIS A 78 -4.66 8.11 -0.57
N VAL A 79 -5.95 7.81 -0.47
CA VAL A 79 -6.48 6.44 -0.55
C VAL A 79 -7.35 6.32 -1.78
N VAL A 80 -6.98 5.46 -2.73
CA VAL A 80 -7.86 5.08 -3.83
C VAL A 80 -8.65 3.84 -3.43
N PHE A 81 -9.97 3.94 -3.57
CA PHE A 81 -10.90 2.82 -3.45
C PHE A 81 -11.52 2.49 -4.80
N TRP A 82 -11.62 1.22 -5.12
CA TRP A 82 -12.43 0.73 -6.24
C TRP A 82 -13.79 0.29 -5.69
N LEU A 83 -14.83 1.02 -6.06
CA LEU A 83 -16.20 0.80 -5.57
C LEU A 83 -17.12 0.44 -6.74
N PRO A 84 -18.04 -0.51 -6.59
CA PRO A 84 -19.07 -0.76 -7.59
C PRO A 84 -19.85 0.52 -7.94
N ILE A 85 -20.27 0.66 -9.19
CA ILE A 85 -21.14 1.79 -9.59
C ILE A 85 -22.44 1.73 -8.77
N GLY A 86 -22.91 2.89 -8.32
CA GLY A 86 -24.04 3.01 -7.40
C GLY A 86 -23.63 3.08 -5.94
N ILE A 87 -22.43 2.65 -5.59
CA ILE A 87 -21.90 2.74 -4.22
C ILE A 87 -21.08 4.02 -4.06
N THR A 88 -21.40 4.80 -3.05
CA THR A 88 -20.66 6.02 -2.68
C THR A 88 -20.15 5.88 -1.25
N LEU A 89 -18.84 6.08 -1.07
CA LEU A 89 -18.25 6.11 0.27
C LEU A 89 -18.76 7.37 1.00
N PRO A 90 -19.28 7.23 2.22
CA PRO A 90 -19.66 8.40 2.99
C PRO A 90 -18.42 9.20 3.40
N LYS A 91 -18.61 10.51 3.59
CA LYS A 91 -17.50 11.42 3.93
C LYS A 91 -16.91 11.06 5.30
N PRO A 92 -15.62 10.67 5.39
CA PRO A 92 -15.07 10.07 6.61
C PRO A 92 -15.10 10.96 7.85
N ASP A 93 -14.83 12.26 7.70
CA ASP A 93 -14.91 13.23 8.81
C ASP A 93 -16.35 13.36 9.35
N LYS A 94 -17.35 13.27 8.48
CA LYS A 94 -18.77 13.36 8.89
C LYS A 94 -19.28 12.07 9.54
N GLN A 95 -18.60 10.93 9.29
CA GLN A 95 -18.93 9.65 9.91
C GLN A 95 -18.14 9.37 11.20
N GLY A 96 -17.29 10.30 11.64
CA GLY A 96 -16.38 10.07 12.75
C GLY A 96 -15.27 9.06 12.45
N TRP A 97 -15.09 8.67 11.17
CA TRP A 97 -14.02 7.73 10.78
C TRP A 97 -12.64 8.39 10.67
N TRP A 98 -12.64 9.70 10.55
CA TRP A 98 -11.44 10.53 10.54
C TRP A 98 -11.66 11.79 11.38
N PRO A 99 -11.45 11.71 12.72
CA PRO A 99 -11.66 12.85 13.63
C PRO A 99 -10.52 13.87 13.59
N HIS A 100 -9.40 13.53 12.96
CA HIS A 100 -8.14 14.29 13.01
C HIS A 100 -8.13 15.54 12.12
N GLY A 101 -9.12 15.72 11.24
CA GLY A 101 -9.19 16.88 10.36
C GLY A 101 -10.15 16.69 9.18
N MET A 102 -9.89 17.43 8.11
CA MET A 102 -10.75 17.42 6.92
C MET A 102 -10.52 16.20 6.04
N THR A 103 -11.60 15.77 5.37
CA THR A 103 -11.49 14.75 4.33
C THR A 103 -12.12 15.24 3.01
N ARG A 104 -11.58 14.77 1.89
CA ARG A 104 -12.09 15.06 0.55
C ARG A 104 -12.25 13.76 -0.22
N ILE A 105 -13.34 13.62 -0.97
CA ILE A 105 -13.58 12.50 -1.87
C ILE A 105 -13.72 13.04 -3.29
N GLU A 106 -12.95 12.46 -4.22
CA GLU A 106 -12.97 12.82 -5.64
C GLU A 106 -13.03 11.55 -6.50
N TRP A 107 -13.72 11.63 -7.63
CA TRP A 107 -13.72 10.54 -8.60
C TRP A 107 -12.53 10.69 -9.53
N VAL A 108 -11.72 9.64 -9.67
CA VAL A 108 -10.53 9.65 -10.52
C VAL A 108 -10.67 8.67 -11.68
N LYS A 109 -10.24 9.11 -12.88
CA LYS A 109 -10.27 8.28 -14.09
C LYS A 109 -9.03 7.40 -14.23
N ARG A 110 -7.85 7.90 -13.81
CA ARG A 110 -6.54 7.25 -13.95
C ARG A 110 -5.85 7.10 -12.60
N PRO A 111 -6.23 6.11 -11.78
CA PRO A 111 -5.74 5.99 -10.40
C PRO A 111 -4.23 5.75 -10.32
N VAL A 112 -3.66 4.98 -11.25
CA VAL A 112 -2.20 4.71 -11.28
C VAL A 112 -1.42 6.01 -11.48
N ALA A 113 -1.80 6.82 -12.48
CA ALA A 113 -1.16 8.11 -12.74
C ALA A 113 -1.35 9.09 -11.58
N TYR A 114 -2.53 9.05 -10.94
CA TYR A 114 -2.84 9.89 -9.79
C TYR A 114 -1.96 9.55 -8.59
N LEU A 115 -1.80 8.26 -8.25
CA LEU A 115 -0.90 7.81 -7.19
C LEU A 115 0.57 8.13 -7.52
N ALA A 116 0.98 7.98 -8.79
CA ALA A 116 2.33 8.32 -9.23
C ALA A 116 2.70 9.77 -8.94
N LYS A 117 1.76 10.69 -9.09
CA LYS A 117 1.94 12.11 -8.77
C LYS A 117 2.37 12.34 -7.31
N TYR A 118 1.76 11.63 -6.36
CA TYR A 118 2.12 11.77 -4.93
C TYR A 118 3.43 11.07 -4.59
N LEU A 119 3.74 9.97 -5.29
CA LEU A 119 4.99 9.23 -5.11
C LEU A 119 6.21 9.92 -5.74
N SER A 120 6.00 10.90 -6.65
CA SER A 120 7.08 11.64 -7.33
C SER A 120 7.32 13.03 -6.74
N LYS A 121 6.49 13.47 -5.78
CA LYS A 121 6.76 14.72 -5.08
C LYS A 121 8.01 14.56 -4.22
N ASP A 122 8.87 15.58 -4.25
CA ASP A 122 9.99 15.67 -3.34
C ASP A 122 9.43 15.82 -1.92
N ASP A 123 9.83 14.92 -1.04
CA ASP A 123 9.42 14.97 0.36
C ASP A 123 10.06 16.18 1.03
N HIS A 124 9.24 17.10 1.50
CA HIS A 124 9.67 18.30 2.21
C HIS A 124 10.08 18.00 3.67
N GLY A 125 10.86 16.93 3.89
CA GLY A 125 11.29 16.52 5.23
C GLY A 125 11.26 15.01 5.44
N MET A 126 11.36 14.58 6.69
CA MET A 126 11.30 13.20 7.10
C MET A 126 9.93 12.86 7.67
N PHE A 127 9.36 11.73 7.23
CA PHE A 127 8.16 11.19 7.87
C PHE A 127 8.41 10.88 9.35
N PRO A 128 7.41 11.04 10.22
CA PRO A 128 7.51 10.63 11.62
C PRO A 128 7.97 9.18 11.75
N LYS A 129 8.75 8.88 12.80
CA LYS A 129 9.20 7.50 13.08
C LYS A 129 8.00 6.55 13.19
N GLY A 130 8.07 5.43 12.47
CA GLY A 130 6.98 4.45 12.43
C GLY A 130 5.89 4.77 11.40
N CYS A 131 5.98 5.86 10.65
CA CYS A 131 5.03 6.18 9.60
C CYS A 131 5.13 5.17 8.46
N ARG A 132 4.05 4.46 8.23
CA ARG A 132 3.91 3.66 7.01
C ARG A 132 3.52 4.59 5.87
N ILE A 133 4.27 4.51 4.79
CA ILE A 133 4.13 5.45 3.67
C ILE A 133 3.31 4.88 2.52
N MET A 134 2.88 3.62 2.60
CA MET A 134 1.98 3.00 1.64
C MET A 134 1.28 1.76 2.21
N GLY A 135 0.16 1.41 1.60
CA GLY A 135 -0.53 0.15 1.85
C GLY A 135 -1.52 -0.18 0.75
N CYS A 136 -1.87 -1.45 0.65
CA CYS A 136 -2.88 -1.93 -0.28
C CYS A 136 -3.65 -3.10 0.33
N GLY A 137 -4.83 -3.39 -0.23
CA GLY A 137 -5.61 -4.56 0.15
C GLY A 137 -6.73 -4.86 -0.85
N GLY A 138 -7.25 -6.09 -0.77
CA GLY A 138 -8.32 -6.54 -1.66
C GLY A 138 -7.84 -7.13 -2.98
N LEU A 139 -6.53 -7.34 -3.17
CA LEU A 139 -6.02 -8.14 -4.29
C LEU A 139 -6.41 -9.61 -4.12
N ASN A 140 -6.73 -10.28 -5.21
CA ASN A 140 -6.92 -11.73 -5.23
C ASN A 140 -5.59 -12.47 -4.99
N GLU A 141 -5.59 -13.79 -4.93
CA GLU A 141 -4.39 -14.56 -4.62
C GLU A 141 -3.33 -14.44 -5.73
N SER A 142 -3.74 -14.54 -7.00
CA SER A 142 -2.83 -14.41 -8.14
C SER A 142 -2.14 -13.04 -8.14
N SER A 143 -2.91 -11.97 -8.04
CA SER A 143 -2.38 -10.60 -8.00
C SER A 143 -1.48 -10.34 -6.78
N ARG A 144 -1.76 -10.98 -5.62
CA ARG A 144 -0.85 -10.91 -4.47
C ARG A 144 0.49 -11.61 -4.75
N ASN A 145 0.45 -12.76 -5.42
CA ASN A 145 1.66 -13.50 -5.80
C ASN A 145 2.47 -12.69 -6.80
N GLU A 146 1.82 -12.18 -7.84
CA GLU A 146 2.44 -11.33 -8.86
C GLU A 146 3.09 -10.08 -8.23
N ARG A 147 2.35 -9.37 -7.36
CA ARG A 147 2.91 -8.22 -6.64
C ARG A 147 4.12 -8.60 -5.78
N CYS A 148 4.06 -9.73 -5.07
CA CYS A 148 5.19 -10.22 -4.30
C CYS A 148 6.39 -10.49 -5.20
N TRP A 149 6.20 -11.14 -6.33
CA TRP A 149 7.23 -11.43 -7.30
C TRP A 149 7.92 -10.17 -7.82
N TYR A 150 7.15 -9.15 -8.23
CA TYR A 150 7.71 -7.89 -8.69
C TYR A 150 8.57 -7.18 -7.63
N LEU A 151 8.26 -7.38 -6.36
CA LEU A 151 8.98 -6.77 -5.24
C LEU A 151 10.15 -7.61 -4.71
N MET A 152 10.40 -8.79 -5.29
CA MET A 152 11.55 -9.61 -4.93
C MET A 152 12.86 -8.97 -5.40
N PRO A 153 13.93 -9.11 -4.60
CA PRO A 153 15.27 -8.72 -5.02
C PRO A 153 15.70 -9.46 -6.31
N THR A 154 16.62 -8.85 -7.06
CA THR A 154 17.12 -9.43 -8.32
C THR A 154 17.67 -10.84 -8.13
N TRP A 155 18.47 -11.07 -7.09
CA TRP A 155 19.05 -12.39 -6.82
C TRP A 155 17.99 -13.51 -6.63
N VAL A 156 16.79 -13.17 -6.10
CA VAL A 156 15.68 -14.15 -6.02
C VAL A 156 15.15 -14.50 -7.40
N LYS A 157 15.09 -13.52 -8.31
CA LYS A 157 14.60 -13.71 -9.68
C LYS A 157 15.59 -14.49 -10.55
N GLU A 158 16.84 -14.60 -10.13
CA GLU A 158 17.87 -15.43 -10.78
C GLU A 158 17.75 -16.90 -10.43
N ILE A 159 17.15 -17.23 -9.26
CA ILE A 159 17.11 -18.60 -8.73
C ILE A 159 15.69 -19.18 -8.62
N ALA A 160 14.64 -18.39 -8.81
CA ALA A 160 13.25 -18.77 -8.66
C ALA A 160 12.38 -18.14 -9.76
N THR A 161 11.15 -18.62 -9.85
CA THR A 161 10.11 -18.10 -10.74
C THR A 161 8.92 -17.57 -9.95
N ILE A 162 7.94 -16.97 -10.64
CA ILE A 162 6.69 -16.54 -10.01
C ILE A 162 5.89 -17.71 -9.44
N ASP A 163 5.99 -18.89 -10.07
CA ASP A 163 5.25 -20.10 -9.68
C ASP A 163 5.78 -20.70 -8.38
N ASP A 164 7.03 -20.42 -8.02
CA ASP A 164 7.62 -20.79 -6.73
C ASP A 164 7.04 -19.99 -5.57
N LYS A 165 6.27 -18.95 -5.86
CA LYS A 165 5.58 -18.08 -4.88
C LYS A 165 6.51 -17.63 -3.74
N PRO A 166 7.68 -17.04 -4.05
CA PRO A 166 8.68 -16.71 -3.04
C PRO A 166 8.15 -15.74 -2.00
N ARG A 167 8.54 -15.92 -0.75
CA ARG A 167 8.20 -15.05 0.38
C ARG A 167 9.43 -14.81 1.24
N ARG A 168 9.49 -13.65 1.88
CA ARG A 168 10.55 -13.38 2.87
C ARG A 168 10.42 -14.35 4.03
N ALA A 169 11.51 -15.02 4.37
CA ALA A 169 11.59 -15.90 5.53
C ALA A 169 11.82 -15.09 6.81
N LYS A 170 11.28 -15.57 7.92
CA LYS A 170 11.60 -15.03 9.25
C LYS A 170 13.05 -15.39 9.56
N GLY A 171 13.86 -14.40 9.92
CA GLY A 171 15.31 -14.59 10.14
C GLY A 171 16.18 -14.31 8.92
N GLY A 172 15.58 -13.92 7.80
CA GLY A 172 16.29 -13.58 6.56
C GLY A 172 16.13 -14.63 5.47
N GLY A 173 16.55 -14.28 4.23
CA GLY A 173 16.37 -15.15 3.08
C GLY A 173 14.94 -15.20 2.55
N ILE A 174 14.65 -16.24 1.78
CA ILE A 174 13.39 -16.45 1.06
C ILE A 174 12.94 -17.89 1.27
N VAL A 175 11.65 -18.09 1.50
CA VAL A 175 11.00 -19.39 1.40
C VAL A 175 10.31 -19.52 0.06
N LEU A 176 10.56 -20.59 -0.67
CA LEU A 176 9.84 -20.99 -1.89
C LEU A 176 8.62 -21.80 -1.46
N LYS A 177 7.42 -21.24 -1.66
CA LYS A 177 6.19 -21.91 -1.20
C LYS A 177 5.84 -23.17 -2.01
N SER A 178 6.38 -23.29 -3.21
CA SER A 178 6.20 -24.49 -4.05
C SER A 178 6.85 -25.73 -3.43
N THR A 179 8.04 -25.59 -2.84
CA THR A 179 8.85 -26.70 -2.30
C THR A 179 8.98 -26.66 -0.78
N GLY A 180 8.75 -25.50 -0.14
CA GLY A 180 9.04 -25.26 1.27
C GLY A 180 10.52 -24.95 1.56
N GLU A 181 11.38 -24.94 0.54
CA GLU A 181 12.79 -24.67 0.66
C GLU A 181 13.06 -23.25 1.16
N ILE A 182 14.04 -23.10 2.06
CA ILE A 182 14.51 -21.79 2.54
C ILE A 182 15.86 -21.52 1.90
N VAL A 183 15.90 -20.50 1.06
CA VAL A 183 17.13 -20.03 0.41
C VAL A 183 17.67 -18.85 1.22
N PRO A 184 18.90 -18.94 1.76
CA PRO A 184 19.51 -17.86 2.53
C PRO A 184 19.78 -16.64 1.63
N SER A 185 19.79 -15.45 2.23
CA SER A 185 20.20 -14.24 1.51
C SER A 185 21.69 -14.30 1.21
N PRO A 186 22.13 -13.97 -0.02
CA PRO A 186 23.56 -13.83 -0.32
C PRO A 186 24.16 -12.55 0.29
N TRP A 187 23.37 -11.79 1.04
CA TRP A 187 23.78 -10.54 1.66
C TRP A 187 23.61 -10.59 3.17
N THR A 188 24.64 -10.19 3.89
CA THR A 188 24.65 -10.09 5.35
C THR A 188 24.78 -8.63 5.77
N VAL A 189 24.03 -8.23 6.79
CA VAL A 189 24.14 -6.91 7.42
C VAL A 189 25.15 -6.99 8.56
N LYS A 190 26.21 -6.22 8.48
CA LYS A 190 27.20 -6.06 9.56
C LYS A 190 27.00 -4.71 10.24
N LEU A 191 26.82 -4.74 11.55
CA LEU A 191 26.80 -3.55 12.39
C LEU A 191 28.22 -3.32 12.92
N THR A 192 28.76 -2.13 12.69
CA THR A 192 30.08 -1.72 13.22
C THR A 192 29.94 -0.37 13.92
N PRO A 193 30.90 0.04 14.75
CA PRO A 193 30.93 1.37 15.35
C PRO A 193 30.88 2.50 14.31
N MET A 194 31.32 2.25 13.07
CA MET A 194 31.36 3.22 11.97
C MET A 194 30.05 3.22 11.14
N GLY A 195 29.08 2.32 11.42
CA GLY A 195 27.80 2.29 10.72
C GLY A 195 27.34 0.86 10.32
N ILE A 196 26.35 0.85 9.44
CA ILE A 196 25.74 -0.37 8.92
C ILE A 196 26.32 -0.67 7.53
N TYR A 197 26.87 -1.85 7.35
CA TYR A 197 27.41 -2.31 6.06
C TYR A 197 26.64 -3.53 5.57
N ILE A 198 26.40 -3.57 4.25
CA ILE A 198 25.84 -4.73 3.57
C ILE A 198 26.99 -5.40 2.81
N VAL A 199 27.28 -6.63 3.15
CA VAL A 199 28.35 -7.41 2.53
C VAL A 199 27.77 -8.68 1.88
N LYS A 200 28.36 -9.11 0.79
CA LYS A 200 28.03 -10.40 0.18
C LYS A 200 28.57 -11.50 1.10
N ALA A 201 27.72 -12.50 1.40
CA ALA A 201 28.09 -13.65 2.21
C ALA A 201 29.08 -14.54 1.47
#